data_90b886a93db2b1c4677dacc28a0f02a5
#
_entry.id   90b886a93db2b1c4677dacc28a0f02a5
#
_cell.length_a   1.000
_cell.length_b   1.000
_cell.length_c   1.000
_cell.angle_alpha   90.00
_cell.angle_beta   90.00
_cell.angle_gamma   90.00
#
_symmetry.space_group_name_H-M   'P 1'
#
loop_
_entity.id
_entity.type
_entity.pdbx_description
1 polymer ?
#
loop_
_entity_poly.entity_id
_entity_poly.type
_entity_poly.pdbx_seq_one_letter_code
_entity_poly.pdbx_strand_id
1 'polypeptide(L)'
;EPGAACSLNGLYLLDGTQHLDNHTLIDHQAPHCTSRELYKGVLSGKATGVYNGMVKVRKIAQKTDSEQANHNLLLSDSADINTKPELEIYADDVKCAHGTTVGQLDAVALQYMRMRGIPKAEATAILTGAFAQELLGEVEDESLRDLLRQAVTARLAELRTGAA
;
A
#
# COMPACT_ATOMS: atom_id res chain seq x y z
N GLU A 1 5.17 -13.60 -21.91
CA GLU A 1 6.42 -13.89 -22.63
C GLU A 1 7.57 -13.93 -21.63
N PRO A 2 8.68 -14.65 -21.92
CA PRO A 2 9.88 -14.60 -21.09
C PRO A 2 10.43 -13.17 -20.95
N GLY A 3 10.91 -12.82 -19.75
CA GLY A 3 11.49 -11.51 -19.47
C GLY A 3 10.46 -10.39 -19.27
N ALA A 4 9.19 -10.71 -19.12
CA ALA A 4 8.16 -9.70 -18.85
C ALA A 4 8.31 -9.08 -17.45
N ALA A 5 8.04 -7.79 -17.35
CA ALA A 5 7.98 -7.06 -16.08
C ALA A 5 6.56 -6.57 -15.80
N CYS A 6 6.13 -6.67 -14.55
CA CYS A 6 4.84 -6.19 -14.08
C CYS A 6 5.03 -5.33 -12.83
N SER A 7 4.45 -4.14 -12.80
CA SER A 7 4.31 -3.33 -11.59
C SER A 7 2.83 -3.10 -11.30
N LEU A 8 2.38 -3.46 -10.11
CA LEU A 8 0.99 -3.34 -9.68
C LEU A 8 0.94 -2.55 -8.37
N ASN A 9 0.45 -1.31 -8.45
CA ASN A 9 0.44 -0.39 -7.32
C ASN A 9 -0.99 0.03 -6.97
N GLY A 10 -1.31 0.03 -5.67
CA GLY A 10 -2.63 0.41 -5.19
C GLY A 10 -2.57 1.28 -3.93
N LEU A 11 -3.38 2.34 -3.89
CA LEU A 11 -3.58 3.17 -2.70
C LEU A 11 -5.06 3.22 -2.36
N TYR A 12 -5.40 2.93 -1.11
CA TYR A 12 -6.78 3.05 -0.62
C TYR A 12 -6.82 3.90 0.65
N LEU A 13 -7.79 4.81 0.66
CA LEU A 13 -8.00 5.80 1.71
C LEU A 13 -9.45 5.69 2.20
N LEU A 14 -9.65 5.10 3.38
CA LEU A 14 -10.95 4.74 3.91
C LEU A 14 -11.27 5.51 5.19
N ASP A 15 -12.54 5.85 5.39
CA ASP A 15 -13.03 6.47 6.61
C ASP A 15 -14.44 6.02 6.99
N GLY A 16 -14.92 6.53 8.12
CA GLY A 16 -16.28 6.25 8.60
C GLY A 16 -16.51 4.74 8.79
N THR A 17 -17.45 4.19 8.04
CA THR A 17 -17.81 2.76 8.04
C THR A 17 -17.57 2.11 6.67
N GLN A 18 -16.70 2.70 5.86
CA GLN A 18 -16.37 2.15 4.55
C GLN A 18 -15.72 0.78 4.65
N HIS A 19 -16.06 -0.08 3.70
CA HIS A 19 -15.44 -1.38 3.51
C HIS A 19 -14.85 -1.47 2.11
N LEU A 20 -13.59 -1.93 2.01
CA LEU A 20 -12.93 -2.18 0.74
C LEU A 20 -12.23 -3.54 0.77
N ASP A 21 -12.40 -4.29 -0.29
CA ASP A 21 -11.75 -5.59 -0.48
C ASP A 21 -10.95 -5.59 -1.78
N ASN A 22 -9.62 -5.80 -1.65
CA ASN A 22 -8.70 -5.89 -2.77
C ASN A 22 -8.21 -7.34 -2.93
N HIS A 23 -8.45 -7.92 -4.11
CA HIS A 23 -7.90 -9.21 -4.50
C HIS A 23 -7.00 -9.04 -5.72
N THR A 24 -5.77 -9.51 -5.61
CA THR A 24 -4.80 -9.49 -6.71
C THR A 24 -4.29 -10.90 -6.99
N LEU A 25 -3.98 -11.17 -8.25
CA LEU A 25 -3.31 -12.40 -8.68
C LEU A 25 -2.26 -12.06 -9.74
N ILE A 26 -1.00 -12.37 -9.44
CA ILE A 26 0.09 -12.34 -10.40
C ILE A 26 0.51 -13.78 -10.69
N ASP A 27 0.25 -14.26 -11.91
CA ASP A 27 0.58 -15.61 -12.35
C ASP A 27 1.79 -15.60 -13.30
N HIS A 28 2.96 -15.95 -12.80
CA HIS A 28 4.18 -16.11 -13.59
C HIS A 28 4.15 -17.41 -14.37
N GLN A 29 3.98 -17.30 -15.70
CA GLN A 29 3.83 -18.42 -16.63
C GLN A 29 5.04 -18.61 -17.57
N ALA A 30 6.06 -17.74 -17.47
CA ALA A 30 7.24 -17.76 -18.31
C ALA A 30 8.50 -17.46 -17.46
N PRO A 31 9.69 -17.92 -17.91
CA PRO A 31 10.92 -17.69 -17.16
C PRO A 31 11.43 -16.25 -17.28
N HIS A 32 12.32 -15.87 -16.34
CA HIS A 32 12.99 -14.57 -16.26
C HIS A 32 12.05 -13.36 -16.12
N CYS A 33 10.84 -13.56 -15.58
CA CYS A 33 9.88 -12.50 -15.35
C CYS A 33 10.11 -11.83 -13.99
N THR A 34 9.73 -10.55 -13.90
CA THR A 34 9.77 -9.79 -12.66
C THR A 34 8.40 -9.25 -12.30
N SER A 35 8.09 -9.17 -11.00
CA SER A 35 6.92 -8.43 -10.54
C SER A 35 7.22 -7.66 -9.27
N ARG A 36 6.63 -6.46 -9.19
CA ARG A 36 6.64 -5.62 -7.99
C ARG A 36 5.21 -5.21 -7.71
N GLU A 37 4.74 -5.57 -6.52
CA GLU A 37 3.39 -5.23 -6.08
C GLU A 37 3.48 -4.46 -4.78
N LEU A 38 2.95 -3.22 -4.77
CA LEU A 38 2.91 -2.38 -3.58
C LEU A 38 1.50 -1.83 -3.37
N TYR A 39 0.84 -2.28 -2.31
CA TYR A 39 -0.43 -1.73 -1.86
C TYR A 39 -0.25 -1.00 -0.53
N LYS A 40 -0.82 0.22 -0.45
CA LYS A 40 -0.84 1.02 0.77
C LYS A 40 -2.25 1.39 1.16
N GLY A 41 -2.56 1.24 2.46
CA GLY A 41 -3.85 1.57 3.04
C GLY A 41 -3.74 2.63 4.13
N VAL A 42 -4.68 3.57 4.14
CA VAL A 42 -4.91 4.48 5.27
C VAL A 42 -6.35 4.33 5.69
N LEU A 43 -6.59 3.96 6.93
CA LEU A 43 -7.92 3.67 7.46
C LEU A 43 -8.20 4.52 8.71
N SER A 44 -9.39 5.12 8.76
CA SER A 44 -9.87 5.97 9.84
C SER A 44 -11.30 5.62 10.27
N GLY A 45 -11.73 6.12 11.41
CA GLY A 45 -13.08 5.84 11.91
C GLY A 45 -13.28 4.37 12.28
N LYS A 46 -14.28 3.73 11.68
CA LYS A 46 -14.61 2.31 11.79
C LYS A 46 -14.46 1.60 10.44
N ALA A 47 -13.62 2.15 9.56
CA ALA A 47 -13.39 1.58 8.25
C ALA A 47 -12.73 0.22 8.34
N THR A 48 -13.10 -0.68 7.43
CA THR A 48 -12.54 -2.01 7.32
C THR A 48 -11.95 -2.24 5.94
N GLY A 49 -10.75 -2.79 5.90
CA GLY A 49 -10.08 -3.15 4.66
C GLY A 49 -9.78 -4.65 4.58
N VAL A 50 -9.73 -5.16 3.38
CA VAL A 50 -9.18 -6.49 3.08
C VAL A 50 -8.17 -6.34 1.95
N TYR A 51 -7.04 -6.98 2.10
CA TYR A 51 -6.06 -7.19 1.05
C TYR A 51 -5.72 -8.67 0.98
N ASN A 52 -6.02 -9.29 -0.15
CA ASN A 52 -5.65 -10.66 -0.46
C ASN A 52 -4.88 -10.67 -1.78
N GLY A 53 -3.57 -10.80 -1.68
CA GLY A 53 -2.68 -10.80 -2.84
C GLY A 53 -2.01 -12.14 -3.01
N MET A 54 -2.16 -12.76 -4.18
CA MET A 54 -1.53 -14.03 -4.51
C MET A 54 -0.49 -13.85 -5.62
N VAL A 55 0.72 -14.36 -5.40
CA VAL A 55 1.72 -14.54 -6.44
C VAL A 55 1.89 -16.04 -6.68
N LYS A 56 1.60 -16.46 -7.92
CA LYS A 56 1.76 -17.83 -8.36
C LYS A 56 2.93 -17.93 -9.33
N VAL A 57 3.88 -18.82 -9.03
CA VAL A 57 5.05 -19.07 -9.88
C VAL A 57 5.00 -20.50 -10.38
N ARG A 58 4.69 -20.68 -11.68
CA ARG A 58 4.58 -21.99 -12.30
C ARG A 58 5.95 -22.65 -12.46
N LYS A 59 6.00 -23.98 -12.54
CA LYS A 59 7.25 -24.75 -12.63
C LYS A 59 8.17 -24.31 -13.78
N ILE A 60 7.60 -23.86 -14.90
CA ILE A 60 8.36 -23.33 -16.05
C ILE A 60 8.92 -21.93 -15.80
N ALA A 61 8.35 -21.17 -14.85
CA ALA A 61 8.72 -19.78 -14.58
C ALA A 61 10.00 -19.66 -13.73
N GLN A 62 11.05 -20.32 -14.17
CA GLN A 62 12.37 -20.25 -13.52
C GLN A 62 12.96 -18.83 -13.64
N LYS A 63 13.81 -18.44 -12.70
CA LYS A 63 14.42 -17.10 -12.62
C LYS A 63 13.41 -15.97 -12.44
N THR A 64 12.23 -16.26 -11.90
CA THR A 64 11.28 -15.23 -11.46
C THR A 64 11.87 -14.45 -10.29
N ASP A 65 11.70 -13.13 -10.33
CA ASP A 65 12.01 -12.22 -9.23
C ASP A 65 10.73 -11.42 -8.89
N SER A 66 10.10 -11.77 -7.76
CA SER A 66 8.81 -11.20 -7.33
C SER A 66 8.88 -10.64 -5.93
N GLU A 67 8.35 -9.44 -5.77
CA GLU A 67 8.19 -8.80 -4.46
C GLU A 67 6.77 -8.28 -4.32
N GLN A 68 6.11 -8.63 -3.21
CA GLN A 68 4.77 -8.20 -2.87
C GLN A 68 4.78 -7.53 -1.50
N ALA A 69 4.28 -6.31 -1.41
CA ALA A 69 4.20 -5.55 -0.17
C ALA A 69 2.81 -4.95 0.04
N ASN A 70 2.30 -5.04 1.28
CA ASN A 70 1.09 -4.34 1.69
C ASN A 70 1.34 -3.62 3.02
N HIS A 71 1.28 -2.29 2.99
CA HIS A 71 1.53 -1.45 4.16
C HIS A 71 0.27 -0.68 4.54
N ASN A 72 -0.12 -0.77 5.81
CA ASN A 72 -1.37 -0.19 6.29
C ASN A 72 -1.13 0.71 7.50
N LEU A 73 -1.74 1.88 7.48
CA LEU A 73 -1.72 2.88 8.52
C LEU A 73 -3.13 3.05 9.10
N LEU A 74 -3.29 2.69 10.38
CA LEU A 74 -4.54 2.88 11.11
C LEU A 74 -4.49 4.21 11.86
N LEU A 75 -5.44 5.10 11.58
CA LEU A 75 -5.55 6.40 12.22
C LEU A 75 -6.52 6.40 13.40
N SER A 76 -7.23 5.30 13.64
CA SER A 76 -8.16 5.12 14.76
C SER A 76 -8.11 3.69 15.28
N ASP A 77 -8.45 3.51 16.56
CA ASP A 77 -8.46 2.19 17.22
C ASP A 77 -9.59 1.28 16.73
N SER A 78 -10.60 1.86 16.08
CA SER A 78 -11.77 1.11 15.56
C SER A 78 -11.64 0.76 14.08
N ALA A 79 -10.59 1.25 13.40
CA ALA A 79 -10.29 0.83 12.04
C ALA A 79 -9.61 -0.53 12.05
N ASP A 80 -9.93 -1.36 11.05
CA ASP A 80 -9.39 -2.72 10.95
C ASP A 80 -8.97 -3.06 9.53
N ILE A 81 -7.97 -3.91 9.40
CA ILE A 81 -7.46 -4.41 8.12
C ILE A 81 -7.07 -5.88 8.21
N ASN A 82 -7.64 -6.69 7.34
CA ASN A 82 -7.22 -8.05 7.13
C ASN A 82 -6.29 -8.13 5.92
N THR A 83 -5.04 -8.50 6.14
CA THR A 83 -4.05 -8.61 5.07
C THR A 83 -3.54 -10.04 4.96
N LYS A 84 -3.65 -10.61 3.76
CA LYS A 84 -3.27 -11.99 3.46
C LYS A 84 -2.47 -12.07 2.15
N PRO A 85 -1.14 -11.85 2.20
CA PRO A 85 -0.30 -12.15 1.07
C PRO A 85 -0.04 -13.66 0.98
N GLU A 86 -0.12 -14.21 -0.23
CA GLU A 86 0.07 -15.64 -0.50
C GLU A 86 1.09 -15.85 -1.61
N LEU A 87 1.96 -16.86 -1.43
CA LEU A 87 2.91 -17.30 -2.45
C LEU A 87 2.67 -18.78 -2.77
N GLU A 88 2.38 -19.09 -4.04
CA GLU A 88 2.38 -20.45 -4.57
C GLU A 88 3.56 -20.64 -5.52
N ILE A 89 4.64 -21.25 -5.05
CA ILE A 89 5.89 -21.37 -5.82
C ILE A 89 6.13 -22.84 -6.20
N TYR A 90 6.13 -23.11 -7.49
CA TYR A 90 6.39 -24.44 -8.06
C TYR A 90 7.74 -24.52 -8.80
N ALA A 91 8.46 -23.42 -8.94
CA ALA A 91 9.80 -23.35 -9.54
C ALA A 91 10.87 -23.34 -8.44
N ASP A 92 12.06 -23.87 -8.75
CA ASP A 92 13.13 -24.07 -7.77
C ASP A 92 14.12 -22.90 -7.73
N ASP A 93 14.37 -22.23 -8.86
CA ASP A 93 15.36 -21.16 -9.00
C ASP A 93 14.66 -19.82 -9.19
N VAL A 94 14.22 -19.23 -8.07
CA VAL A 94 13.47 -17.98 -8.03
C VAL A 94 13.84 -17.15 -6.82
N LYS A 95 13.50 -15.85 -6.88
CA LYS A 95 13.56 -14.91 -5.76
C LYS A 95 12.16 -14.36 -5.55
N CYS A 96 11.48 -14.82 -4.51
CA CYS A 96 10.13 -14.36 -4.21
C CYS A 96 10.05 -13.98 -2.74
N ALA A 97 9.53 -12.81 -2.48
CA ALA A 97 9.30 -12.29 -1.14
C ALA A 97 7.93 -11.65 -1.04
N HIS A 98 7.34 -11.71 0.16
CA HIS A 98 6.18 -10.91 0.50
C HIS A 98 6.35 -10.31 1.89
N GLY A 99 5.63 -9.19 2.15
CA GLY A 99 5.62 -8.56 3.46
C GLY A 99 4.37 -7.73 3.67
N THR A 100 3.92 -7.69 4.93
CA THR A 100 2.82 -6.82 5.31
C THR A 100 3.18 -6.05 6.57
N THR A 101 2.67 -4.83 6.67
CA THR A 101 2.72 -4.06 7.90
C THR A 101 1.36 -3.48 8.21
N VAL A 102 0.98 -3.54 9.48
CA VAL A 102 -0.18 -2.83 10.02
C VAL A 102 0.31 -2.06 11.23
N GLY A 103 0.17 -0.75 11.21
CA GLY A 103 0.68 0.11 12.27
C GLY A 103 -0.08 1.42 12.41
N GLN A 104 0.34 2.20 13.37
CA GLN A 104 -0.11 3.56 13.63
C GLN A 104 0.99 4.56 13.28
N LEU A 105 0.68 5.85 13.29
CA LEU A 105 1.69 6.89 13.14
C LEU A 105 2.74 6.80 14.25
N ASP A 106 3.99 6.98 13.88
CA ASP A 106 5.10 7.00 14.83
C ASP A 106 4.88 8.13 15.87
N ALA A 107 4.70 7.72 17.12
CA ALA A 107 4.46 8.61 18.25
C ALA A 107 5.65 9.56 18.48
N VAL A 108 6.88 9.11 18.21
CA VAL A 108 8.09 9.94 18.35
C VAL A 108 8.11 11.02 17.27
N ALA A 109 7.81 10.66 16.03
CA ALA A 109 7.71 11.63 14.94
C ALA A 109 6.60 12.67 15.20
N LEU A 110 5.43 12.23 15.66
CA LEU A 110 4.34 13.12 16.05
C LEU A 110 4.75 14.07 17.18
N GLN A 111 5.41 13.55 18.23
CA GLN A 111 5.87 14.35 19.34
C GLN A 111 6.93 15.36 18.90
N TYR A 112 7.88 14.96 18.08
CA TYR A 112 8.91 15.85 17.54
C TYR A 112 8.30 17.03 16.78
N MET A 113 7.33 16.79 15.90
CA MET A 113 6.63 17.84 15.17
C MET A 113 5.88 18.80 16.11
N ARG A 114 5.21 18.26 17.13
CA ARG A 114 4.51 19.07 18.14
C ARG A 114 5.46 19.95 18.95
N MET A 115 6.66 19.45 19.29
CA MET A 115 7.69 20.25 19.98
C MET A 115 8.21 21.40 19.10
N ARG A 116 8.05 21.32 17.78
CA ARG A 116 8.35 22.39 16.81
C ARG A 116 7.18 23.34 16.57
N GLY A 117 6.10 23.22 17.35
CA GLY A 117 4.93 24.10 17.29
C GLY A 117 3.89 23.69 16.25
N ILE A 118 4.04 22.51 15.61
CA ILE A 118 3.04 22.01 14.65
C ILE A 118 1.88 21.38 15.43
N PRO A 119 0.62 21.83 15.22
CA PRO A 119 -0.54 21.23 15.87
C PRO A 119 -0.68 19.72 15.55
N LYS A 120 -1.22 18.93 16.50
CA LYS A 120 -1.35 17.47 16.32
C LYS A 120 -2.06 17.11 15.01
N ALA A 121 -3.16 17.77 14.68
CA ALA A 121 -3.92 17.48 13.46
C ALA A 121 -3.10 17.74 12.18
N GLU A 122 -2.29 18.79 12.17
CA GLU A 122 -1.41 19.11 11.05
C GLU A 122 -0.25 18.10 10.95
N ALA A 123 0.39 17.76 12.08
CA ALA A 123 1.44 16.76 12.13
C ALA A 123 0.94 15.40 11.63
N THR A 124 -0.27 14.97 12.07
CA THR A 124 -0.93 13.76 11.57
C THR A 124 -1.11 13.80 10.06
N ALA A 125 -1.60 14.92 9.52
CA ALA A 125 -1.81 15.07 8.09
C ALA A 125 -0.51 15.02 7.28
N ILE A 126 0.55 15.63 7.77
CA ILE A 126 1.86 15.61 7.11
C ILE A 126 2.41 14.18 7.05
N LEU A 127 2.40 13.46 8.17
CA LEU A 127 2.91 12.09 8.24
C LEU A 127 2.07 11.11 7.40
N THR A 128 0.74 11.24 7.44
CA THR A 128 -0.16 10.42 6.62
C THR A 128 0.02 10.74 5.13
N GLY A 129 0.19 12.02 4.80
CA GLY A 129 0.48 12.46 3.44
C GLY A 129 1.79 11.90 2.91
N ALA A 130 2.85 11.92 3.71
CA ALA A 130 4.15 11.36 3.34
C ALA A 130 4.04 9.85 3.08
N PHE A 131 3.33 9.11 3.95
CA PHE A 131 3.08 7.67 3.76
C PHE A 131 2.35 7.36 2.45
N ALA A 132 1.31 8.12 2.11
CA ALA A 132 0.55 7.94 0.88
C ALA A 132 1.35 8.36 -0.38
N GLN A 133 2.12 9.44 -0.28
CA GLN A 133 2.89 9.97 -1.42
C GLN A 133 4.08 9.11 -1.83
N GLU A 134 4.60 8.28 -0.96
CA GLU A 134 5.68 7.36 -1.29
C GLU A 134 5.32 6.48 -2.51
N LEU A 135 4.07 6.00 -2.60
CA LEU A 135 3.59 5.22 -3.72
C LEU A 135 3.56 6.02 -5.04
N LEU A 136 3.30 7.32 -4.97
CA LEU A 136 3.24 8.18 -6.16
C LEU A 136 4.63 8.36 -6.80
N GLY A 137 5.70 8.11 -6.06
CA GLY A 137 7.07 8.10 -6.57
C GLY A 137 7.31 7.01 -7.63
N GLU A 138 6.54 5.92 -7.58
CA GLU A 138 6.62 4.81 -8.53
C GLU A 138 5.95 5.12 -9.88
N VAL A 139 5.22 6.23 -9.99
CA VAL A 139 4.53 6.64 -11.23
C VAL A 139 5.50 7.44 -12.10
N GLU A 140 5.93 6.87 -13.21
CA GLU A 140 6.91 7.50 -14.11
C GLU A 140 6.34 8.71 -14.86
N ASP A 141 5.09 8.62 -15.32
CA ASP A 141 4.41 9.73 -16.03
C ASP A 141 4.12 10.88 -15.08
N GLU A 142 4.73 12.03 -15.32
CA GLU A 142 4.64 13.22 -14.48
C GLU A 142 3.22 13.79 -14.43
N SER A 143 2.52 13.81 -15.56
CA SER A 143 1.15 14.34 -15.64
C SER A 143 0.18 13.47 -14.86
N LEU A 144 0.31 12.14 -14.98
CA LEU A 144 -0.47 11.18 -14.20
C LEU A 144 -0.15 11.27 -12.71
N ARG A 145 1.12 11.36 -12.36
CA ARG A 145 1.57 11.51 -10.98
C ARG A 145 1.00 12.76 -10.33
N ASP A 146 0.96 13.89 -11.04
CA ASP A 146 0.40 15.15 -10.53
C ASP A 146 -1.12 15.06 -10.36
N LEU A 147 -1.82 14.44 -11.29
CA LEU A 147 -3.26 14.17 -11.17
C LEU A 147 -3.56 13.32 -9.93
N LEU A 148 -2.83 12.22 -9.76
CA LEU A 148 -2.97 11.34 -8.60
C LEU A 148 -2.63 12.06 -7.28
N ARG A 149 -1.59 12.89 -7.28
CA ARG A 149 -1.22 13.70 -6.10
C ARG A 149 -2.35 14.64 -5.69
N GLN A 150 -3.00 15.31 -6.63
CA GLN A 150 -4.14 16.16 -6.36
C GLN A 150 -5.31 15.36 -5.77
N ALA A 151 -5.66 14.22 -6.36
CA ALA A 151 -6.73 13.36 -5.88
C ALA A 151 -6.45 12.83 -4.46
N VAL A 152 -5.24 12.35 -4.20
CA VAL A 152 -4.81 11.88 -2.86
C VAL A 152 -4.86 13.00 -1.84
N THR A 153 -4.38 14.20 -2.18
CA THR A 153 -4.39 15.36 -1.29
C THR A 153 -5.82 15.77 -0.93
N ALA A 154 -6.73 15.81 -1.91
CA ALA A 154 -8.13 16.11 -1.68
C ALA A 154 -8.78 15.06 -0.75
N ARG A 155 -8.55 13.77 -1.03
CA ARG A 155 -9.12 12.69 -0.21
C ARG A 155 -8.58 12.68 1.22
N LEU A 156 -7.29 12.93 1.42
CA LEU A 156 -6.70 13.06 2.76
C LEU A 156 -7.26 14.25 3.56
N ALA A 157 -7.64 15.33 2.89
CA ALA A 157 -8.32 16.46 3.54
C ALA A 157 -9.72 16.08 4.04
N GLU A 158 -10.45 15.26 3.28
CA GLU A 158 -11.78 14.74 3.68
C GLU A 158 -11.69 13.80 4.89
N LEU A 159 -10.71 12.88 4.92
CA LEU A 159 -10.47 11.98 6.06
C LEU A 159 -10.28 12.74 7.39
N ARG A 160 -9.74 13.96 7.33
CA ARG A 160 -9.53 14.82 8.51
C ARG A 160 -10.82 15.41 9.05
N THR A 161 -11.81 15.67 8.21
CA THR A 161 -13.09 16.31 8.61
C THR A 161 -14.11 15.32 9.14
N GLY A 162 -13.97 14.03 8.81
CA GLY A 162 -14.84 12.95 9.30
C GLY A 162 -14.47 12.38 10.68
N ALA A 163 -13.39 12.86 11.31
CA ALA A 163 -12.89 12.39 12.62
C ALA A 163 -13.37 13.25 13.81
N ALA A 164 -14.55 13.89 13.70
CA ALA A 164 -15.19 14.67 14.77
C ALA A 164 -16.37 13.91 15.39
#